data_fbcc1ce2acd8b9a270db346410200297
#
_entry.id   fbcc1ce2acd8b9a270db346410200297
#
_cell.length_a   1.000
_cell.length_b   1.000
_cell.length_c   1.000
_cell.angle_alpha   90.00
_cell.angle_beta   90.00
_cell.angle_gamma   90.00
#
_symmetry.space_group_name_H-M   'P 1'
#
loop_
_entity.id
_entity.type
_entity.pdbx_description
1 polymer ?
#
loop_
_entity_poly.entity_id
_entity_poly.type
_entity_poly.pdbx_seq_one_letter_code
_entity_poly.pdbx_strand_id
1 'polypeptide(L)'
;MLPQPAKIGVPPAIRSPLNDFDTSAPMLAVARLRFDRNDERVFGPLDFSVHPGEALLVTGGNGVGKTTLLRVLAGLLRAGDGELLWHGESCASLPADGIAFVGHLSGHKADLGGLDNLRFATGLHGCRRGVSPTTALASIGLAGFEDVPAGRLSAGQRKRLGLARLLLSPARLWLLDEPYANLDRDGMTLVDRLLSKHLGEGGAALITTHGAYAAPPVRTRTLMLDAQSPDTRLFDAHGVGAESLA
;
A
#
# COMPACT_ATOMS: atom_id res chain seq x y z
N MET A 1 -12.01 10.64 64.83
CA MET A 1 -12.45 11.26 63.56
C MET A 1 -11.29 11.10 62.61
N LEU A 2 -11.33 10.04 61.77
CA LEU A 2 -10.26 9.71 60.83
C LEU A 2 -10.48 10.47 59.48
N PRO A 3 -9.46 11.02 58.85
CA PRO A 3 -9.61 11.73 57.60
C PRO A 3 -9.94 10.76 56.46
N GLN A 4 -10.89 11.15 55.59
CA GLN A 4 -11.27 10.40 54.39
C GLN A 4 -10.13 10.42 53.34
N PRO A 5 -9.92 9.33 52.59
CA PRO A 5 -8.94 9.28 51.51
C PRO A 5 -9.35 10.19 50.35
N ALA A 6 -8.39 10.96 49.84
CA ALA A 6 -8.54 11.83 48.70
C ALA A 6 -8.93 11.00 47.44
N LYS A 7 -9.95 11.46 46.70
CA LYS A 7 -10.33 10.90 45.39
C LYS A 7 -9.21 11.16 44.41
N ILE A 8 -8.52 10.09 44.01
CA ILE A 8 -7.57 10.11 42.90
C ILE A 8 -8.40 10.28 41.62
N GLY A 9 -8.32 11.48 41.02
CA GLY A 9 -8.91 11.75 39.73
C GLY A 9 -8.27 10.87 38.68
N VAL A 10 -9.10 10.11 37.93
CA VAL A 10 -8.68 9.37 36.73
C VAL A 10 -8.19 10.39 35.72
N PRO A 11 -6.93 10.30 35.23
CA PRO A 11 -6.47 11.22 34.20
C PRO A 11 -7.33 11.05 32.95
N PRO A 12 -7.62 12.13 32.19
CA PRO A 12 -8.37 12.03 30.95
C PRO A 12 -7.66 11.07 30.02
N ALA A 13 -8.41 10.13 29.43
CA ALA A 13 -7.91 9.19 28.46
C ALA A 13 -7.17 9.97 27.37
N ILE A 14 -5.89 9.65 27.19
CA ILE A 14 -5.08 10.17 26.08
C ILE A 14 -5.77 9.70 24.80
N ARG A 15 -6.52 10.59 24.16
CA ARG A 15 -7.07 10.34 22.83
C ARG A 15 -5.88 10.05 21.92
N SER A 16 -5.82 8.84 21.39
CA SER A 16 -4.89 8.49 20.32
C SER A 16 -5.19 9.42 19.13
N PRO A 17 -4.20 10.09 18.55
CA PRO A 17 -4.40 10.98 17.40
C PRO A 17 -4.85 10.25 16.12
N LEU A 18 -5.21 8.98 16.20
CA LEU A 18 -5.51 8.10 15.06
C LEU A 18 -7.02 8.01 14.70
N ASN A 19 -7.92 8.70 15.42
CA ASN A 19 -9.37 8.50 15.24
C ASN A 19 -10.15 9.66 14.60
N ASP A 20 -9.52 10.75 14.17
CA ASP A 20 -10.20 11.91 13.60
C ASP A 20 -9.99 12.09 12.09
N PHE A 21 -9.74 11.01 11.33
CA PHE A 21 -9.77 11.12 9.87
C PHE A 21 -11.22 11.04 9.41
N ASP A 22 -11.69 12.12 8.79
CA ASP A 22 -12.94 12.11 8.02
C ASP A 22 -12.83 11.06 6.93
N THR A 23 -13.57 9.95 7.10
CA THR A 23 -13.57 8.83 6.13
C THR A 23 -14.21 9.21 4.81
N SER A 24 -14.81 10.39 4.70
CA SER A 24 -15.37 10.94 3.46
C SER A 24 -14.28 11.62 2.61
N ALA A 25 -13.22 12.16 3.22
CA ALA A 25 -12.13 12.81 2.50
C ALA A 25 -11.11 11.78 1.95
N PRO A 26 -10.57 12.00 0.74
CA PRO A 26 -9.56 11.12 0.19
C PRO A 26 -8.25 11.19 0.99
N MET A 27 -7.61 10.02 1.20
CA MET A 27 -6.25 9.95 1.74
C MET A 27 -5.23 10.47 0.70
N LEU A 28 -5.44 10.10 -0.56
CA LEU A 28 -4.67 10.57 -1.70
C LEU A 28 -5.64 11.07 -2.77
N ALA A 29 -5.45 12.28 -3.26
CA ALA A 29 -6.04 12.75 -4.50
C ALA A 29 -4.94 13.08 -5.51
N VAL A 30 -5.20 12.76 -6.76
CA VAL A 30 -4.27 12.93 -7.87
C VAL A 30 -4.98 13.69 -8.96
N ALA A 31 -4.41 14.81 -9.40
CA ALA A 31 -4.95 15.65 -10.44
C ALA A 31 -3.96 15.77 -11.61
N ARG A 32 -4.42 15.40 -12.80
CA ARG A 32 -3.70 15.53 -14.07
C ARG A 32 -2.30 14.92 -14.07
N LEU A 33 -2.07 13.87 -13.30
CA LEU A 33 -0.77 13.22 -13.15
C LEU A 33 -0.32 12.62 -14.48
N ARG A 34 0.88 12.99 -14.93
CA ARG A 34 1.48 12.55 -16.18
C ARG A 34 2.91 12.09 -15.98
N PHE A 35 3.30 11.07 -16.71
CA PHE A 35 4.68 10.62 -16.78
C PHE A 35 5.09 10.33 -18.21
N ASP A 36 6.19 10.97 -18.62
CA ASP A 36 6.82 10.76 -19.92
C ASP A 36 8.22 10.15 -19.71
N ARG A 37 8.65 9.31 -20.64
CA ARG A 37 9.99 8.72 -20.67
C ARG A 37 10.56 8.87 -22.08
N ASN A 38 11.73 9.51 -22.21
CA ASN A 38 12.39 9.78 -23.49
C ASN A 38 11.42 10.48 -24.47
N ASP A 39 10.71 11.49 -24.02
CA ASP A 39 9.70 12.26 -24.74
C ASP A 39 8.47 11.46 -25.21
N GLU A 40 8.35 10.21 -24.80
CA GLU A 40 7.17 9.38 -25.03
C GLU A 40 6.29 9.28 -23.79
N ARG A 41 4.97 9.46 -23.97
CA ARG A 41 4.01 9.33 -22.89
C ARG A 41 3.87 7.88 -22.45
N VAL A 42 4.11 7.64 -21.16
CA VAL A 42 3.88 6.33 -20.54
C VAL A 42 2.48 6.25 -19.98
N PHE A 43 1.99 7.31 -19.31
CA PHE A 43 0.60 7.42 -18.87
C PHE A 43 0.19 8.89 -18.62
N GLY A 44 -1.11 9.12 -18.53
CA GLY A 44 -1.73 10.38 -18.14
C GLY A 44 -2.19 11.27 -19.29
N PRO A 45 -2.88 12.38 -18.94
CA PRO A 45 -3.16 12.82 -17.57
C PRO A 45 -4.13 11.90 -16.84
N LEU A 46 -3.89 11.64 -15.55
CA LEU A 46 -4.73 10.80 -14.70
C LEU A 46 -5.33 11.63 -13.56
N ASP A 47 -6.62 11.44 -13.32
CA ASP A 47 -7.36 12.01 -12.21
C ASP A 47 -8.00 10.88 -11.42
N PHE A 48 -7.65 10.74 -10.13
CA PHE A 48 -8.23 9.73 -9.26
C PHE A 48 -8.03 10.08 -7.79
N SER A 49 -8.79 9.40 -6.94
CA SER A 49 -8.62 9.49 -5.49
C SER A 49 -8.57 8.10 -4.86
N VAL A 50 -7.99 8.02 -3.67
CA VAL A 50 -7.96 6.80 -2.84
C VAL A 50 -8.43 7.18 -1.44
N HIS A 51 -9.43 6.46 -0.94
CA HIS A 51 -10.03 6.75 0.35
C HIS A 51 -9.62 5.73 1.41
N PRO A 52 -9.66 6.10 2.70
CA PRO A 52 -9.49 5.13 3.78
C PRO A 52 -10.49 3.97 3.67
N GLY A 53 -10.03 2.76 3.94
CA GLY A 53 -10.88 1.56 3.91
C GLY A 53 -11.15 0.97 2.53
N GLU A 54 -10.49 1.48 1.46
CA GLU A 54 -10.66 0.94 0.11
C GLU A 54 -9.35 0.53 -0.56
N ALA A 55 -9.47 -0.35 -1.54
CA ALA A 55 -8.40 -0.67 -2.48
C ALA A 55 -8.74 -0.14 -3.88
N LEU A 56 -7.82 0.62 -4.49
CA LEU A 56 -7.90 1.02 -5.89
C LEU A 56 -7.13 0.01 -6.74
N LEU A 57 -7.85 -0.74 -7.58
CA LEU A 57 -7.27 -1.69 -8.51
C LEU A 57 -6.84 -0.95 -9.78
N VAL A 58 -5.56 -0.98 -10.08
CA VAL A 58 -5.00 -0.41 -11.32
C VAL A 58 -4.90 -1.53 -12.36
N THR A 59 -5.75 -1.48 -13.36
CA THR A 59 -5.86 -2.47 -14.43
C THR A 59 -5.40 -1.91 -15.78
N GLY A 60 -5.23 -2.77 -16.77
CA GLY A 60 -4.79 -2.39 -18.11
C GLY A 60 -3.79 -3.40 -18.69
N GLY A 61 -3.51 -3.31 -19.96
CA GLY A 61 -2.59 -4.19 -20.67
C GLY A 61 -1.15 -4.18 -20.13
N ASN A 62 -0.31 -5.05 -20.66
CA ASN A 62 1.12 -5.03 -20.33
C ASN A 62 1.78 -3.78 -20.93
N GLY A 63 2.69 -3.17 -20.20
CA GLY A 63 3.42 -2.00 -20.68
C GLY A 63 2.69 -0.65 -20.57
N VAL A 64 1.39 -0.61 -20.20
CA VAL A 64 0.60 0.64 -20.10
C VAL A 64 1.01 1.59 -18.96
N GLY A 65 2.03 1.24 -18.16
CA GLY A 65 2.55 2.14 -17.12
C GLY A 65 2.08 1.85 -15.69
N LYS A 66 1.38 0.73 -15.40
CA LYS A 66 0.90 0.39 -14.03
C LYS A 66 2.01 0.44 -12.98
N THR A 67 3.09 -0.31 -13.18
CA THR A 67 4.27 -0.30 -12.32
C THR A 67 4.93 1.08 -12.24
N THR A 68 4.93 1.82 -13.37
CA THR A 68 5.48 3.17 -13.43
C THR A 68 4.66 4.13 -12.58
N LEU A 69 3.33 4.05 -12.63
CA LEU A 69 2.43 4.83 -11.77
C LEU A 69 2.75 4.59 -10.28
N LEU A 70 2.84 3.33 -9.86
CA LEU A 70 3.20 3.02 -8.47
C LEU A 70 4.57 3.57 -8.08
N ARG A 71 5.55 3.53 -8.98
CA ARG A 71 6.90 4.07 -8.72
C ARG A 71 6.90 5.60 -8.64
N VAL A 72 6.07 6.27 -9.43
CA VAL A 72 5.89 7.74 -9.33
C VAL A 72 5.27 8.08 -7.98
N LEU A 73 4.20 7.40 -7.58
CA LEU A 73 3.56 7.60 -6.28
C LEU A 73 4.49 7.26 -5.11
N ALA A 74 5.34 6.24 -5.26
CA ALA A 74 6.36 5.89 -4.28
C ALA A 74 7.55 6.87 -4.21
N GLY A 75 7.56 7.93 -5.05
CA GLY A 75 8.67 8.88 -5.12
C GLY A 75 9.95 8.31 -5.73
N LEU A 76 9.90 7.12 -6.35
CA LEU A 76 11.03 6.48 -7.02
C LEU A 76 11.27 7.02 -8.43
N LEU A 77 10.25 7.66 -9.01
CA LEU A 77 10.30 8.36 -10.29
C LEU A 77 9.64 9.73 -10.11
N ARG A 78 10.22 10.75 -10.73
CA ARG A 78 9.65 12.09 -10.72
C ARG A 78 8.53 12.18 -11.74
N ALA A 79 7.36 12.67 -11.34
CA ALA A 79 6.27 12.99 -12.25
C ALA A 79 6.70 14.06 -13.27
N GLY A 80 6.16 13.98 -14.49
CA GLY A 80 6.37 15.00 -15.52
C GLY A 80 5.50 16.25 -15.26
N ASP A 81 4.25 16.03 -14.82
CA ASP A 81 3.24 17.06 -14.57
C ASP A 81 2.15 16.49 -13.65
N GLY A 82 1.28 17.38 -13.13
CA GLY A 82 0.17 17.01 -12.25
C GLY A 82 0.40 17.35 -10.79
N GLU A 83 -0.63 17.17 -9.99
CA GLU A 83 -0.65 17.51 -8.57
C GLU A 83 -1.01 16.27 -7.73
N LEU A 84 -0.32 16.13 -6.60
CA LEU A 84 -0.61 15.14 -5.56
C LEU A 84 -1.10 15.87 -4.31
N LEU A 85 -2.24 15.45 -3.77
CA LEU A 85 -2.75 15.94 -2.50
C LEU A 85 -2.77 14.78 -1.51
N TRP A 86 -2.03 14.92 -0.43
CA TRP A 86 -2.00 13.98 0.68
C TRP A 86 -2.82 14.53 1.84
N HIS A 87 -3.92 13.85 2.18
CA HIS A 87 -4.89 14.36 3.16
C HIS A 87 -5.36 15.80 2.89
N GLY A 88 -5.54 16.14 1.61
CA GLY A 88 -5.98 17.46 1.17
C GLY A 88 -4.87 18.51 1.05
N GLU A 89 -3.64 18.22 1.47
CA GLU A 89 -2.50 19.12 1.34
C GLU A 89 -1.69 18.78 0.08
N SER A 90 -1.39 19.80 -0.73
CA SER A 90 -0.56 19.65 -1.94
C SER A 90 0.87 19.24 -1.55
N CYS A 91 1.42 18.26 -2.23
CA CYS A 91 2.78 17.78 -1.99
C CYS A 91 3.50 17.42 -3.29
N ALA A 92 4.81 17.68 -3.33
CA ALA A 92 5.65 17.33 -4.49
C ALA A 92 5.89 15.82 -4.61
N SER A 93 5.79 15.09 -3.49
CA SER A 93 5.87 13.63 -3.39
C SER A 93 5.14 13.18 -2.13
N LEU A 94 4.63 11.95 -2.12
CA LEU A 94 4.00 11.40 -0.93
C LEU A 94 5.03 11.23 0.21
N PRO A 95 4.62 11.40 1.48
CA PRO A 95 5.53 11.25 2.61
C PRO A 95 6.04 9.80 2.71
N ALA A 96 7.35 9.64 2.89
CA ALA A 96 8.00 8.32 2.89
C ALA A 96 7.53 7.40 4.03
N ASP A 97 7.06 7.95 5.14
CA ASP A 97 6.47 7.23 6.28
C ASP A 97 4.96 6.97 6.10
N GLY A 98 4.31 7.71 5.20
CA GLY A 98 2.89 7.55 4.84
C GLY A 98 2.61 6.39 3.89
N ILE A 99 3.62 5.92 3.15
CA ILE A 99 3.47 4.90 2.12
C ILE A 99 4.36 3.67 2.36
N ALA A 100 3.86 2.50 1.96
CA ALA A 100 4.67 1.28 1.85
C ALA A 100 4.56 0.72 0.44
N PHE A 101 5.70 0.58 -0.25
CA PHE A 101 5.75 0.05 -1.59
C PHE A 101 6.33 -1.38 -1.62
N VAL A 102 5.58 -2.31 -2.22
CA VAL A 102 6.04 -3.66 -2.55
C VAL A 102 5.93 -3.84 -4.05
N GLY A 103 7.07 -3.72 -4.71
CA GLY A 103 7.20 -3.90 -6.15
C GLY A 103 7.33 -5.38 -6.56
N HIS A 104 7.38 -5.61 -7.88
CA HIS A 104 7.63 -6.93 -8.45
C HIS A 104 8.96 -7.54 -7.95
N LEU A 105 10.01 -6.73 -7.89
CA LEU A 105 11.25 -7.07 -7.20
C LEU A 105 11.11 -6.67 -5.73
N SER A 106 11.12 -7.64 -4.84
CA SER A 106 10.81 -7.44 -3.41
C SER A 106 11.84 -6.58 -2.65
N GLY A 107 12.94 -6.14 -3.30
CA GLY A 107 13.94 -5.25 -2.70
C GLY A 107 14.68 -5.83 -1.49
N HIS A 108 14.76 -7.16 -1.39
CA HIS A 108 15.50 -7.84 -0.33
C HIS A 108 16.99 -7.86 -0.62
N LYS A 109 17.79 -7.76 0.43
CA LYS A 109 19.22 -8.03 0.39
C LYS A 109 19.42 -9.54 0.34
N ALA A 110 19.92 -10.05 -0.78
CA ALA A 110 20.01 -11.48 -1.06
C ALA A 110 20.82 -12.26 -0.03
N ASP A 111 21.89 -11.63 0.50
CA ASP A 111 22.83 -12.24 1.43
C ASP A 111 22.36 -12.20 2.90
N LEU A 112 21.35 -11.41 3.21
CA LEU A 112 20.79 -11.31 4.55
C LEU A 112 19.67 -12.33 4.77
N GLY A 113 19.58 -12.85 5.99
CA GLY A 113 18.47 -13.69 6.44
C GLY A 113 17.13 -12.94 6.42
N GLY A 114 16.04 -13.71 6.51
CA GLY A 114 14.69 -13.15 6.53
C GLY A 114 14.50 -12.11 7.64
N LEU A 115 14.98 -12.42 8.84
CA LEU A 115 14.86 -11.55 10.01
C LEU A 115 15.66 -10.26 9.85
N ASP A 116 16.89 -10.33 9.33
CA ASP A 116 17.74 -9.15 9.14
C ASP A 116 17.25 -8.27 8.03
N ASN A 117 16.65 -8.83 6.97
CA ASN A 117 15.95 -8.05 5.96
C ASN A 117 14.80 -7.22 6.57
N LEU A 118 14.03 -7.80 7.49
CA LEU A 118 12.94 -7.09 8.18
C LEU A 118 13.48 -6.02 9.14
N ARG A 119 14.53 -6.33 9.91
CA ARG A 119 15.20 -5.36 10.79
C ARG A 119 15.76 -4.17 10.00
N PHE A 120 16.39 -4.44 8.86
CA PHE A 120 16.88 -3.40 7.97
C PHE A 120 15.74 -2.49 7.48
N ALA A 121 14.63 -3.09 7.03
CA ALA A 121 13.47 -2.34 6.56
C ALA A 121 12.86 -1.45 7.68
N THR A 122 12.74 -1.99 8.91
CA THR A 122 12.22 -1.20 10.05
C THR A 122 13.16 -0.08 10.49
N GLY A 123 14.48 -0.28 10.35
CA GLY A 123 15.47 0.78 10.60
C GLY A 123 15.38 1.95 9.64
N LEU A 124 14.95 1.71 8.38
CA LEU A 124 14.80 2.75 7.35
C LEU A 124 13.45 3.49 7.42
N HIS A 125 12.37 2.75 7.66
CA HIS A 125 10.99 3.27 7.47
C HIS A 125 10.21 3.35 8.78
N GLY A 126 10.85 3.06 9.91
CA GLY A 126 10.16 2.93 11.19
C GLY A 126 9.47 1.57 11.34
N CYS A 127 8.88 1.36 12.52
CA CYS A 127 8.20 0.13 12.87
C CYS A 127 6.85 0.42 13.50
N ARG A 128 5.83 -0.32 13.08
CA ARG A 128 4.51 -0.31 13.70
C ARG A 128 4.61 -0.79 15.16
N ARG A 129 4.00 -0.07 16.07
CA ARG A 129 4.00 -0.45 17.50
C ARG A 129 3.33 -1.82 17.70
N GLY A 130 3.92 -2.65 18.55
CA GLY A 130 3.35 -3.93 18.95
C GLY A 130 3.57 -5.10 17.97
N VAL A 131 4.29 -4.89 16.86
CA VAL A 131 4.63 -5.95 15.91
C VAL A 131 6.15 -6.10 15.86
N SER A 132 6.67 -7.30 16.18
CA SER A 132 8.09 -7.59 16.06
C SER A 132 8.42 -8.20 14.69
N PRO A 133 9.66 -8.05 14.18
CA PRO A 133 10.09 -8.72 12.96
C PRO A 133 9.92 -10.25 13.00
N THR A 134 10.17 -10.87 14.14
CA THR A 134 9.97 -12.32 14.32
C THR A 134 8.49 -12.71 14.23
N THR A 135 7.61 -11.94 14.88
CA THR A 135 6.15 -12.17 14.79
C THR A 135 5.64 -11.95 13.36
N ALA A 136 6.14 -10.92 12.68
CA ALA A 136 5.77 -10.67 11.29
C ALA A 136 6.19 -11.84 10.38
N LEU A 137 7.43 -12.35 10.54
CA LEU A 137 7.95 -13.48 9.77
C LEU A 137 7.10 -14.75 9.98
N ALA A 138 6.77 -15.07 11.23
CA ALA A 138 5.90 -16.19 11.56
C ALA A 138 4.49 -16.04 10.95
N SER A 139 3.92 -14.82 10.99
CA SER A 139 2.57 -14.54 10.49
C SER A 139 2.40 -14.77 8.99
N ILE A 140 3.51 -14.75 8.22
CA ILE A 140 3.49 -14.97 6.76
C ILE A 140 3.96 -16.38 6.40
N GLY A 141 4.10 -17.29 7.40
CA GLY A 141 4.48 -18.69 7.22
C GLY A 141 5.96 -18.91 6.90
N LEU A 142 6.84 -18.03 7.41
CA LEU A 142 8.30 -18.17 7.28
C LEU A 142 8.99 -18.37 8.65
N ALA A 143 8.29 -18.93 9.64
CA ALA A 143 8.93 -19.41 10.86
C ALA A 143 9.95 -20.52 10.51
N GLY A 144 11.17 -20.41 11.08
CA GLY A 144 12.29 -21.30 10.76
C GLY A 144 13.15 -20.84 9.57
N PHE A 145 12.80 -19.72 8.93
CA PHE A 145 13.58 -19.13 7.83
C PHE A 145 14.26 -17.81 8.25
N GLU A 146 14.39 -17.59 9.56
CA GLU A 146 14.94 -16.35 10.13
C GLU A 146 16.33 -16.02 9.57
N ASP A 147 17.20 -17.02 9.55
CA ASP A 147 18.60 -16.91 9.16
C ASP A 147 18.88 -17.37 7.72
N VAL A 148 17.85 -17.86 7.01
CA VAL A 148 18.00 -18.29 5.63
C VAL A 148 18.19 -17.06 4.72
N PRO A 149 19.32 -16.94 3.98
CA PRO A 149 19.54 -15.84 3.06
C PRO A 149 18.39 -15.70 2.06
N ALA A 150 17.90 -14.46 1.87
CA ALA A 150 16.75 -14.19 1.01
C ALA A 150 16.97 -14.66 -0.44
N GLY A 151 18.23 -14.70 -0.91
CA GLY A 151 18.60 -15.24 -2.21
C GLY A 151 18.32 -16.75 -2.36
N ARG A 152 18.28 -17.51 -1.25
CA ARG A 152 17.98 -18.96 -1.23
C ARG A 152 16.50 -19.28 -1.08
N LEU A 153 15.68 -18.30 -0.78
CA LEU A 153 14.23 -18.47 -0.69
C LEU A 153 13.62 -18.72 -2.08
N SER A 154 12.54 -19.48 -2.14
CA SER A 154 11.74 -19.61 -3.37
C SER A 154 11.11 -18.27 -3.75
N ALA A 155 10.60 -18.11 -4.99
CA ALA A 155 9.93 -16.92 -5.43
C ALA A 155 8.73 -16.56 -4.54
N GLY A 156 7.90 -17.55 -4.17
CA GLY A 156 6.77 -17.38 -3.25
C GLY A 156 7.22 -16.98 -1.85
N GLN A 157 8.28 -17.58 -1.31
CA GLN A 157 8.83 -17.21 0.00
C GLN A 157 9.39 -15.78 -0.01
N ARG A 158 10.10 -15.38 -1.06
CA ARG A 158 10.54 -13.98 -1.21
C ARG A 158 9.36 -13.01 -1.27
N LYS A 159 8.30 -13.38 -1.99
CA LYS A 159 7.08 -12.57 -2.03
C LYS A 159 6.45 -12.44 -0.64
N ARG A 160 6.31 -13.56 0.10
CA ARG A 160 5.82 -13.55 1.49
C ARG A 160 6.71 -12.67 2.39
N LEU A 161 8.04 -12.74 2.27
CA LEU A 161 8.96 -11.86 3.01
C LEU A 161 8.71 -10.37 2.70
N GLY A 162 8.39 -10.03 1.43
CA GLY A 162 7.95 -8.68 1.05
C GLY A 162 6.66 -8.25 1.76
N LEU A 163 5.69 -9.17 1.89
CA LEU A 163 4.45 -8.92 2.62
C LEU A 163 4.68 -8.72 4.13
N ALA A 164 5.68 -9.41 4.73
CA ALA A 164 6.04 -9.19 6.14
C ALA A 164 6.46 -7.76 6.43
N ARG A 165 7.09 -7.07 5.46
CA ARG A 165 7.45 -5.65 5.59
C ARG A 165 6.22 -4.76 5.75
N LEU A 166 5.11 -5.09 5.09
CA LEU A 166 3.85 -4.34 5.24
C LEU A 166 3.29 -4.43 6.66
N LEU A 167 3.40 -5.60 7.31
CA LEU A 167 2.97 -5.79 8.70
C LEU A 167 3.74 -4.91 9.68
N LEU A 168 5.01 -4.66 9.38
CA LEU A 168 5.90 -3.86 10.21
C LEU A 168 5.81 -2.36 9.89
N SER A 169 5.34 -1.99 8.69
CA SER A 169 5.27 -0.61 8.26
C SER A 169 4.17 0.15 9.00
N PRO A 170 4.43 1.38 9.49
CA PRO A 170 3.41 2.28 10.00
C PRO A 170 2.56 2.92 8.90
N ALA A 171 2.94 2.77 7.63
CA ALA A 171 2.34 3.41 6.49
C ALA A 171 0.84 3.10 6.34
N ARG A 172 0.07 4.14 6.00
CA ARG A 172 -1.38 4.09 5.82
C ARG A 172 -1.79 3.77 4.37
N LEU A 173 -0.95 4.07 3.39
CA LEU A 173 -1.17 3.74 1.98
C LEU A 173 -0.21 2.63 1.54
N TRP A 174 -0.76 1.51 1.08
CA TRP A 174 0.01 0.43 0.48
C TRP A 174 -0.01 0.53 -1.04
N LEU A 175 1.15 0.52 -1.65
CA LEU A 175 1.36 0.47 -3.10
C LEU A 175 1.88 -0.92 -3.45
N LEU A 176 1.03 -1.76 -4.07
CA LEU A 176 1.30 -3.17 -4.28
C LEU A 176 1.35 -3.49 -5.78
N ASP A 177 2.55 -3.85 -6.25
CA ASP A 177 2.75 -4.22 -7.66
C ASP A 177 2.59 -5.74 -7.83
N GLU A 178 1.45 -6.15 -8.38
CA GLU A 178 1.08 -7.54 -8.62
C GLU A 178 1.22 -8.43 -7.36
N PRO A 179 0.56 -8.10 -6.24
CA PRO A 179 0.79 -8.80 -4.98
C PRO A 179 0.46 -10.29 -5.02
N TYR A 180 -0.42 -10.73 -5.92
CA TYR A 180 -0.87 -12.12 -6.07
C TYR A 180 0.03 -12.97 -6.97
N ALA A 181 0.90 -12.34 -7.77
CA ALA A 181 1.77 -13.05 -8.71
C ALA A 181 2.73 -13.99 -7.98
N ASN A 182 2.91 -15.20 -8.53
CA ASN A 182 3.79 -16.25 -8.00
C ASN A 182 3.43 -16.75 -6.58
N LEU A 183 2.17 -16.61 -6.18
CA LEU A 183 1.64 -17.16 -4.93
C LEU A 183 0.74 -18.38 -5.21
N ASP A 184 0.81 -19.35 -4.32
CA ASP A 184 -0.16 -20.42 -4.20
C ASP A 184 -1.47 -19.90 -3.58
N ARG A 185 -2.47 -20.79 -3.47
CA ARG A 185 -3.77 -20.44 -2.89
C ARG A 185 -3.64 -19.87 -1.47
N ASP A 186 -2.77 -20.45 -0.65
CA ASP A 186 -2.55 -20.00 0.72
C ASP A 186 -1.88 -18.63 0.76
N GLY A 187 -0.95 -18.40 -0.16
CA GLY A 187 -0.33 -17.09 -0.33
C GLY A 187 -1.33 -16.01 -0.79
N MET A 188 -2.25 -16.34 -1.70
CA MET A 188 -3.33 -15.42 -2.10
C MET A 188 -4.26 -15.09 -0.93
N THR A 189 -4.69 -16.12 -0.17
CA THR A 189 -5.50 -15.93 1.05
C THR A 189 -4.76 -15.08 2.10
N LEU A 190 -3.45 -15.21 2.20
CA LEU A 190 -2.63 -14.36 3.06
C LEU A 190 -2.71 -12.89 2.63
N VAL A 191 -2.57 -12.58 1.32
CA VAL A 191 -2.69 -11.22 0.81
C VAL A 191 -4.07 -10.65 1.12
N ASP A 192 -5.15 -11.40 0.86
CA ASP A 192 -6.52 -10.99 1.16
C ASP A 192 -6.72 -10.65 2.64
N ARG A 193 -6.21 -11.49 3.53
CA ARG A 193 -6.29 -11.26 4.98
C ARG A 193 -5.51 -10.01 5.39
N LEU A 194 -4.32 -9.79 4.84
CA LEU A 194 -3.51 -8.62 5.14
C LEU A 194 -4.19 -7.34 4.66
N LEU A 195 -4.75 -7.34 3.44
CA LEU A 195 -5.51 -6.23 2.90
C LEU A 195 -6.75 -5.94 3.74
N SER A 196 -7.58 -6.96 4.02
CA SER A 196 -8.80 -6.80 4.82
C SER A 196 -8.50 -6.18 6.19
N LYS A 197 -7.43 -6.63 6.85
CA LYS A 197 -7.00 -6.07 8.12
C LYS A 197 -6.55 -4.61 7.98
N HIS A 198 -5.67 -4.31 7.01
CA HIS A 198 -5.13 -2.97 6.80
C HIS A 198 -6.23 -1.95 6.49
N LEU A 199 -7.13 -2.30 5.58
CA LEU A 199 -8.25 -1.43 5.19
C LEU A 199 -9.26 -1.27 6.33
N GLY A 200 -9.56 -2.35 7.08
CA GLY A 200 -10.42 -2.30 8.25
C GLY A 200 -9.86 -1.42 9.39
N GLU A 201 -8.56 -1.21 9.44
CA GLU A 201 -7.88 -0.28 10.37
C GLU A 201 -7.78 1.15 9.79
N GLY A 202 -8.48 1.45 8.69
CA GLY A 202 -8.53 2.75 8.05
C GLY A 202 -7.31 3.04 7.16
N GLY A 203 -6.54 2.02 6.77
CA GLY A 203 -5.56 2.12 5.71
C GLY A 203 -6.22 2.18 4.33
N ALA A 204 -5.39 2.35 3.29
CA ALA A 204 -5.80 2.31 1.89
C ALA A 204 -4.77 1.54 1.06
N ALA A 205 -5.16 1.04 -0.12
CA ALA A 205 -4.23 0.35 -1.00
C ALA A 205 -4.42 0.74 -2.48
N LEU A 206 -3.31 0.85 -3.21
CA LEU A 206 -3.26 0.83 -4.67
C LEU A 206 -2.66 -0.49 -5.11
N ILE A 207 -3.35 -1.23 -5.97
CA ILE A 207 -2.96 -2.59 -6.34
C ILE A 207 -2.95 -2.71 -7.86
N THR A 208 -1.81 -3.04 -8.46
CA THR A 208 -1.78 -3.42 -9.88
C THR A 208 -2.14 -4.88 -10.06
N THR A 209 -2.89 -5.17 -11.11
CA THR A 209 -3.26 -6.54 -11.48
C THR A 209 -3.31 -6.72 -12.98
N HIS A 210 -3.09 -7.95 -13.45
CA HIS A 210 -3.24 -8.34 -14.87
C HIS A 210 -4.65 -8.85 -15.22
N GLY A 211 -5.65 -8.61 -14.37
CA GLY A 211 -7.04 -9.03 -14.64
C GLY A 211 -7.32 -10.53 -14.48
N ALA A 212 -6.31 -11.36 -14.24
CA ALA A 212 -6.48 -12.80 -14.03
C ALA A 212 -6.93 -13.17 -12.60
N TYR A 213 -6.89 -12.23 -11.68
CA TYR A 213 -7.25 -12.44 -10.27
C TYR A 213 -8.59 -11.78 -9.97
N ALA A 214 -9.44 -12.48 -9.24
CA ALA A 214 -10.63 -11.88 -8.65
C ALA A 214 -10.21 -10.69 -7.76
N ALA A 215 -11.03 -9.65 -7.70
CA ALA A 215 -10.82 -8.56 -6.78
C ALA A 215 -10.70 -9.10 -5.34
N PRO A 216 -9.82 -8.54 -4.49
CA PRO A 216 -9.76 -8.93 -3.09
C PRO A 216 -11.13 -8.74 -2.43
N PRO A 217 -11.47 -9.51 -1.38
CA PRO A 217 -12.78 -9.46 -0.70
C PRO A 217 -12.90 -8.22 0.20
N VAL A 218 -12.65 -7.06 -0.37
CA VAL A 218 -12.68 -5.73 0.28
C VAL A 218 -13.37 -4.73 -0.64
N ARG A 219 -13.72 -3.56 -0.12
CA ARG A 219 -14.24 -2.47 -0.96
C ARG A 219 -13.19 -2.09 -2.01
N THR A 220 -13.54 -2.25 -3.28
CA THR A 220 -12.63 -1.96 -4.40
C THR A 220 -13.26 -0.98 -5.38
N ARG A 221 -12.44 -0.10 -5.96
CA ARG A 221 -12.71 0.65 -7.18
C ARG A 221 -11.64 0.30 -8.20
N THR A 222 -11.90 0.50 -9.47
CA THR A 222 -10.96 0.16 -10.54
C THR A 222 -10.59 1.41 -11.32
N LEU A 223 -9.29 1.63 -11.47
CA LEU A 223 -8.67 2.61 -12.35
C LEU A 223 -8.13 1.86 -13.58
N MET A 224 -8.71 2.09 -14.74
CA MET A 224 -8.25 1.50 -15.98
C MET A 224 -7.20 2.42 -16.63
N LEU A 225 -5.98 1.92 -16.80
CA LEU A 225 -4.96 2.57 -17.59
C LEU A 225 -5.05 2.08 -19.05
N ASP A 226 -5.16 3.02 -19.98
CA ASP A 226 -5.12 2.77 -21.40
C ASP A 226 -4.05 3.66 -22.02
N ALA A 227 -3.12 3.06 -22.76
CA ALA A 227 -2.05 3.80 -23.45
C ALA A 227 -2.58 4.75 -24.54
N GLN A 228 -3.80 4.53 -25.04
CA GLN A 228 -4.38 5.27 -26.17
C GLN A 228 -5.49 6.24 -25.77
N SER A 229 -6.00 6.19 -24.53
CA SER A 229 -7.06 7.07 -24.07
C SER A 229 -6.52 8.05 -23.03
N PRO A 230 -6.65 9.37 -23.24
CA PRO A 230 -6.32 10.36 -22.24
C PRO A 230 -7.31 10.36 -21.07
N ASP A 231 -8.46 9.69 -21.22
CA ASP A 231 -9.53 9.72 -20.24
C ASP A 231 -9.32 8.65 -19.17
N THR A 232 -9.17 9.10 -17.94
CA THR A 232 -9.18 8.23 -16.77
C THR A 232 -10.59 7.66 -16.56
N ARG A 233 -10.72 6.34 -16.57
CA ARG A 233 -12.00 5.69 -16.27
C ARG A 233 -11.92 5.04 -14.90
N LEU A 234 -12.72 5.57 -13.97
CA LEU A 234 -12.95 5.00 -12.64
C LEU A 234 -14.25 4.20 -12.68
N PHE A 235 -14.21 2.96 -12.19
CA PHE A 235 -15.38 2.09 -12.07
C PHE A 235 -15.52 1.63 -10.61
N ASP A 236 -16.73 1.66 -10.08
CA ASP A 236 -17.06 0.99 -8.83
C ASP A 236 -17.09 -0.54 -9.03
N ALA A 237 -16.93 -1.30 -7.94
CA ALA A 237 -16.80 -2.77 -7.96
C ALA A 237 -17.96 -3.51 -8.65
N HIS A 238 -19.06 -2.83 -9.01
CA HIS A 238 -20.24 -3.37 -9.68
C HIS A 238 -20.39 -2.92 -11.13
N GLY A 239 -19.36 -2.35 -11.76
CA GLY A 239 -19.39 -2.06 -13.20
C GLY A 239 -20.29 -0.90 -13.63
N VAL A 240 -20.82 -0.12 -12.71
CA VAL A 240 -21.59 1.10 -13.00
C VAL A 240 -20.59 2.26 -13.06
N GLY A 241 -20.44 2.88 -14.24
CA GLY A 241 -19.52 3.98 -14.45
C GLY A 241 -19.81 5.13 -13.49
N ALA A 242 -18.82 5.49 -12.66
CA ALA A 242 -18.85 6.72 -11.92
C ALA A 242 -18.63 7.89 -12.90
N GLU A 243 -19.43 8.93 -12.73
CA GLU A 243 -19.50 10.09 -13.61
C GLU A 243 -18.13 10.71 -13.91
N SER A 244 -17.94 11.08 -15.17
CA SER A 244 -16.86 11.96 -15.64
C SER A 244 -16.91 13.26 -14.83
N LEU A 245 -15.90 13.50 -14.03
CA LEU A 245 -15.68 14.80 -13.39
C LEU A 245 -15.23 15.76 -14.50
N ALA A 246 -16.16 16.59 -14.94
CA ALA A 246 -15.92 17.75 -15.82
C ALA A 246 -15.40 18.93 -15.00
#